data_79e2427f44adfebde6962a12549c9b39
#
_entry.id   79e2427f44adfebde6962a12549c9b39
#
_cell.length_a   1.000
_cell.length_b   1.000
_cell.length_c   1.000
_cell.angle_alpha   90.00
_cell.angle_beta   90.00
_cell.angle_gamma   90.00
#
_symmetry.space_group_name_H-M   'P 1'
#
loop_
_entity.id
_entity.type
_entity.pdbx_description
1 polymer ?
#
loop_
_entity_poly.entity_id
_entity_poly.type
_entity_poly.pdbx_seq_one_letter_code
_entity_poly.pdbx_strand_id
1 'polypeptide(L)'
;LARGGRLIYVGAGTSGRLGVLDAAECPPTFLSDPDMVQGVIAGGREALTRAIENAEDDSDAGAAQMRALNVGRSDVVFGITTGGTTPFVHGALAAARSRGAKTVFFACVPVEEVADGADVSIRVLTGPEVVSGSTRLKAGIATKMVLNMVSTLAMVRLGKVYGNLMVDVNARGCAKLTDRAIRTTARATGLDRAAAKALLERAD
;
A
#
# COMPACT_ATOMS: atom_id res chain seq x y z
N LEU A 1 -2.86 0.47 -12.50
CA LEU A 1 -1.51 1.05 -12.50
C LEU A 1 -0.96 1.18 -13.93
N ALA A 2 -0.86 0.10 -14.72
CA ALA A 2 -0.31 0.13 -16.09
C ALA A 2 -0.98 1.13 -17.05
N ARG A 3 -2.18 1.58 -16.74
CA ARG A 3 -2.96 2.56 -17.53
C ARG A 3 -3.03 3.94 -16.87
N GLY A 4 -2.09 4.26 -15.98
CA GLY A 4 -2.05 5.54 -15.27
C GLY A 4 -3.02 5.66 -14.09
N GLY A 5 -3.62 4.57 -13.63
CA GLY A 5 -4.43 4.56 -12.40
C GLY A 5 -3.56 4.42 -11.15
N ARG A 6 -4.17 4.66 -9.98
CA ARG A 6 -3.50 4.65 -8.68
C ARG A 6 -4.07 3.55 -7.78
N LEU A 7 -3.25 3.08 -6.84
CA LEU A 7 -3.68 2.29 -5.70
C LEU A 7 -3.72 3.20 -4.47
N ILE A 8 -4.88 3.33 -3.85
CA ILE A 8 -5.08 4.23 -2.71
C ILE A 8 -5.54 3.40 -1.51
N TYR A 9 -4.65 3.24 -0.55
CA TYR A 9 -4.96 2.63 0.74
C TYR A 9 -5.71 3.61 1.64
N VAL A 10 -6.78 3.17 2.29
CA VAL A 10 -7.58 3.98 3.20
C VAL A 10 -7.78 3.22 4.50
N GLY A 11 -7.44 3.82 5.63
CA GLY A 11 -7.58 3.19 6.94
C GLY A 11 -7.55 4.18 8.09
N ALA A 12 -7.81 3.68 9.29
CA ALA A 12 -7.69 4.44 10.53
C ALA A 12 -6.66 3.77 11.46
N GLY A 13 -6.07 4.53 12.37
CA GLY A 13 -5.13 4.03 13.37
C GLY A 13 -4.01 3.17 12.75
N THR A 14 -3.82 1.96 13.27
CA THR A 14 -2.81 1.02 12.76
C THR A 14 -3.02 0.68 11.29
N SER A 15 -4.25 0.46 10.85
CA SER A 15 -4.58 0.14 9.45
C SER A 15 -4.16 1.26 8.50
N GLY A 16 -4.45 2.50 8.85
CA GLY A 16 -4.03 3.66 8.06
C GLY A 16 -2.51 3.84 8.03
N ARG A 17 -1.83 3.65 9.18
CA ARG A 17 -0.36 3.72 9.26
C ARG A 17 0.31 2.66 8.38
N LEU A 18 -0.22 1.44 8.36
CA LEU A 18 0.30 0.36 7.51
C LEU A 18 0.10 0.64 6.03
N GLY A 19 -1.04 1.23 5.64
CA GLY A 19 -1.28 1.69 4.28
C GLY A 19 -0.30 2.77 3.84
N VAL A 20 -0.06 3.77 4.69
CA VAL A 20 0.94 4.83 4.42
C VAL A 20 2.36 4.25 4.36
N LEU A 21 2.70 3.33 5.26
CA LEU A 21 4.00 2.66 5.26
C LEU A 21 4.25 1.91 3.94
N ASP A 22 3.31 1.07 3.51
CA ASP A 22 3.44 0.30 2.27
C ASP A 22 3.56 1.22 1.04
N ALA A 23 2.74 2.27 0.98
CA ALA A 23 2.79 3.27 -0.08
C ALA A 23 4.15 3.99 -0.14
N ALA A 24 4.67 4.42 1.02
CA ALA A 24 5.94 5.14 1.13
C ALA A 24 7.16 4.30 0.72
N GLU A 25 7.08 2.97 0.82
CA GLU A 25 8.16 2.05 0.45
C GLU A 25 8.17 1.67 -1.05
N CYS A 26 7.12 1.99 -1.80
CA CYS A 26 7.06 1.69 -3.24
C CYS A 26 8.08 2.49 -4.07
N PRO A 27 8.22 3.82 -3.91
CA PRO A 27 9.21 4.59 -4.67
C PRO A 27 10.65 4.13 -4.44
N PRO A 28 11.15 3.95 -3.21
CA PRO A 28 12.54 3.51 -3.00
C PRO A 28 12.81 2.07 -3.42
N THR A 29 11.75 1.22 -3.50
CA THR A 29 11.91 -0.19 -3.87
C THR A 29 11.81 -0.42 -5.38
N PHE A 30 10.90 0.28 -6.05
CA PHE A 30 10.53 0.02 -7.44
C PHE A 30 10.74 1.24 -8.36
N LEU A 31 11.32 2.32 -7.84
CA LEU A 31 11.42 3.61 -8.56
C LEU A 31 10.06 4.00 -9.19
N SER A 32 8.99 3.77 -8.43
CA SER A 32 7.64 4.14 -8.85
C SER A 32 7.41 5.63 -8.64
N ASP A 33 6.47 6.19 -9.40
CA ASP A 33 5.95 7.51 -9.11
C ASP A 33 5.38 7.52 -7.66
N PRO A 34 5.72 8.52 -6.83
CA PRO A 34 5.19 8.66 -5.47
C PRO A 34 3.66 8.67 -5.41
N ASP A 35 3.00 9.15 -6.45
CA ASP A 35 1.54 9.22 -6.52
C ASP A 35 0.89 7.93 -7.01
N MET A 36 1.65 6.96 -7.49
CA MET A 36 1.13 5.67 -8.00
C MET A 36 0.49 4.82 -6.90
N VAL A 37 1.09 4.81 -5.71
CA VAL A 37 0.54 4.14 -4.51
C VAL A 37 0.48 5.15 -3.39
N GLN A 38 -0.71 5.39 -2.85
CA GLN A 38 -0.95 6.42 -1.84
C GLN A 38 -1.59 5.82 -0.60
N GLY A 39 -1.32 6.42 0.56
CA GLY A 39 -1.96 6.06 1.82
C GLY A 39 -2.75 7.23 2.40
N VAL A 40 -4.00 6.97 2.75
CA VAL A 40 -4.92 7.90 3.41
C VAL A 40 -5.24 7.38 4.80
N ILE A 41 -5.02 8.20 5.82
CA ILE A 41 -5.30 7.86 7.21
C ILE A 41 -6.32 8.82 7.81
N ALA A 42 -7.29 8.29 8.56
CA ALA A 42 -8.23 9.09 9.34
C ALA A 42 -7.48 9.97 10.33
N GLY A 43 -7.86 11.24 10.44
CA GLY A 43 -7.14 12.24 11.25
C GLY A 43 -5.91 12.85 10.55
N GLY A 44 -5.62 12.46 9.30
CA GLY A 44 -4.58 13.06 8.49
C GLY A 44 -3.14 12.82 8.98
N ARG A 45 -2.22 13.70 8.61
CA ARG A 45 -0.78 13.51 8.85
C ARG A 45 -0.41 13.36 10.32
N GLU A 46 -1.11 14.03 11.22
CA GLU A 46 -0.85 13.93 12.65
C GLU A 46 -1.13 12.53 13.19
N ALA A 47 -2.14 11.84 12.65
CA ALA A 47 -2.50 10.48 13.01
C ALA A 47 -1.41 9.42 12.72
N LEU A 48 -0.37 9.76 11.97
CA LEU A 48 0.78 8.89 11.74
C LEU A 48 1.61 8.67 13.02
N THR A 49 1.70 9.68 13.87
CA THR A 49 2.56 9.68 15.06
C THR A 49 1.81 9.74 16.38
N ARG A 50 0.51 10.10 16.36
CA ARG A 50 -0.35 10.22 17.54
C ARG A 50 -1.68 9.51 17.34
N ALA A 51 -2.38 9.19 18.39
CA ALA A 51 -3.78 8.79 18.33
C ALA A 51 -4.64 10.05 18.17
N ILE A 52 -5.55 10.02 17.18
CA ILE A 52 -6.55 11.08 16.99
C ILE A 52 -7.91 10.44 17.25
N GLU A 53 -8.48 10.79 18.39
CA GLU A 53 -9.76 10.23 18.81
C GLU A 53 -10.89 10.64 17.86
N ASN A 54 -11.88 9.76 17.69
CA ASN A 54 -13.08 9.93 16.85
C ASN A 54 -12.82 10.14 15.34
N ALA A 55 -11.57 10.20 14.89
CA ALA A 55 -11.29 10.38 13.46
C ALA A 55 -11.76 9.20 12.59
N GLU A 56 -11.81 7.99 13.17
CA GLU A 56 -12.25 6.79 12.46
C GLU A 56 -13.78 6.73 12.27
N ASP A 57 -14.55 7.50 13.07
CA ASP A 57 -16.00 7.51 13.05
C ASP A 57 -16.59 8.47 11.99
N ASP A 58 -15.74 9.32 11.39
CA ASP A 58 -16.15 10.32 10.41
C ASP A 58 -16.18 9.76 8.98
N SER A 59 -17.34 9.26 8.57
CA SER A 59 -17.61 8.76 7.22
C SER A 59 -17.50 9.86 6.15
N ASP A 60 -17.93 11.08 6.47
CA ASP A 60 -17.92 12.20 5.52
C ASP A 60 -16.50 12.68 5.24
N ALA A 61 -15.61 12.65 6.26
CA ALA A 61 -14.20 12.91 6.07
C ALA A 61 -13.56 11.87 5.13
N GLY A 62 -13.89 10.58 5.28
CA GLY A 62 -13.44 9.53 4.36
C GLY A 62 -13.86 9.81 2.91
N ALA A 63 -15.13 10.14 2.70
CA ALA A 63 -15.65 10.52 1.39
C ALA A 63 -15.01 11.80 0.84
N ALA A 64 -14.75 12.80 1.69
CA ALA A 64 -14.08 14.06 1.32
C ALA A 64 -12.65 13.81 0.83
N GLN A 65 -11.91 12.90 1.44
CA GLN A 65 -10.56 12.52 0.97
C GLN A 65 -10.59 11.97 -0.47
N MET A 66 -11.55 11.12 -0.81
CA MET A 66 -11.67 10.57 -2.17
C MET A 66 -12.02 11.65 -3.20
N ARG A 67 -12.84 12.64 -2.79
CA ARG A 67 -13.12 13.83 -3.63
C ARG A 67 -11.88 14.69 -3.82
N ALA A 68 -11.14 14.99 -2.76
CA ALA A 68 -9.93 15.80 -2.81
C ALA A 68 -8.83 15.18 -3.68
N LEU A 69 -8.69 13.85 -3.64
CA LEU A 69 -7.76 13.11 -4.50
C LEU A 69 -8.27 12.93 -5.94
N ASN A 70 -9.45 13.44 -6.27
CA ASN A 70 -10.09 13.24 -7.58
C ASN A 70 -10.08 11.76 -8.02
N VAL A 71 -10.43 10.86 -7.09
CA VAL A 71 -10.52 9.42 -7.37
C VAL A 71 -11.46 9.16 -8.53
N GLY A 72 -11.10 8.27 -9.44
CA GLY A 72 -11.87 7.99 -10.66
C GLY A 72 -11.73 6.57 -11.16
N ARG A 73 -12.25 6.31 -12.36
CA ARG A 73 -12.42 4.96 -12.96
C ARG A 73 -11.12 4.17 -13.12
N SER A 74 -9.98 4.83 -13.20
CA SER A 74 -8.68 4.18 -13.35
C SER A 74 -8.09 3.75 -12.01
N ASP A 75 -8.61 4.27 -10.89
CA ASP A 75 -8.07 4.05 -9.56
C ASP A 75 -8.65 2.80 -8.89
N VAL A 76 -7.89 2.27 -7.94
CA VAL A 76 -8.33 1.24 -7.00
C VAL A 76 -8.23 1.82 -5.59
N VAL A 77 -9.34 1.83 -4.86
CA VAL A 77 -9.36 2.23 -3.45
C VAL A 77 -9.44 0.99 -2.58
N PHE A 78 -8.44 0.81 -1.74
CA PHE A 78 -8.28 -0.34 -0.86
C PHE A 78 -8.58 0.08 0.58
N GLY A 79 -9.76 -0.23 1.06
CA GLY A 79 -10.21 0.03 2.42
C GLY A 79 -9.70 -1.01 3.40
N ILE A 80 -9.04 -0.56 4.46
CA ILE A 80 -8.41 -1.40 5.48
C ILE A 80 -9.12 -1.18 6.81
N THR A 81 -9.85 -2.18 7.25
CA THR A 81 -10.59 -2.13 8.52
C THR A 81 -10.59 -3.51 9.17
N THR A 82 -9.72 -3.77 10.13
CA THR A 82 -9.54 -5.10 10.73
C THR A 82 -10.80 -5.63 11.39
N GLY A 83 -11.57 -4.78 12.07
CA GLY A 83 -12.88 -5.11 12.66
C GLY A 83 -14.05 -4.98 11.68
N GLY A 84 -13.83 -4.45 10.49
CA GLY A 84 -14.86 -4.33 9.45
C GLY A 84 -15.78 -3.10 9.55
N THR A 85 -15.81 -2.37 10.64
CA THR A 85 -16.86 -1.39 10.94
C THR A 85 -16.44 0.09 10.87
N THR A 86 -15.21 0.41 10.50
CA THR A 86 -14.66 1.79 10.49
C THR A 86 -15.43 2.71 9.54
N PRO A 87 -16.21 3.69 10.03
CA PRO A 87 -17.05 4.56 9.19
C PRO A 87 -16.26 5.36 8.17
N PHE A 88 -15.09 5.89 8.53
CA PHE A 88 -14.17 6.59 7.62
C PHE A 88 -13.84 5.76 6.37
N VAL A 89 -13.56 4.46 6.54
CA VAL A 89 -13.24 3.55 5.43
C VAL A 89 -14.46 3.29 4.56
N HIS A 90 -15.61 3.06 5.20
CA HIS A 90 -16.87 2.84 4.46
C HIS A 90 -17.27 4.07 3.63
N GLY A 91 -17.14 5.27 4.20
CA GLY A 91 -17.38 6.52 3.48
C GLY A 91 -16.47 6.71 2.27
N ALA A 92 -15.18 6.42 2.44
CA ALA A 92 -14.21 6.47 1.36
C ALA A 92 -14.54 5.46 0.24
N LEU A 93 -14.85 4.22 0.57
CA LEU A 93 -15.20 3.18 -0.41
C LEU A 93 -16.50 3.52 -1.16
N ALA A 94 -17.51 4.02 -0.46
CA ALA A 94 -18.77 4.46 -1.07
C ALA A 94 -18.54 5.61 -2.06
N ALA A 95 -17.76 6.62 -1.67
CA ALA A 95 -17.43 7.75 -2.54
C ALA A 95 -16.57 7.30 -3.74
N ALA A 96 -15.62 6.41 -3.55
CA ALA A 96 -14.80 5.86 -4.64
C ALA A 96 -15.66 5.13 -5.67
N ARG A 97 -16.55 4.26 -5.21
CA ARG A 97 -17.47 3.50 -6.07
C ARG A 97 -18.42 4.40 -6.84
N SER A 98 -18.99 5.44 -6.22
CA SER A 98 -19.87 6.40 -6.90
C SER A 98 -19.16 7.16 -8.03
N ARG A 99 -17.83 7.26 -7.98
CA ARG A 99 -16.97 7.86 -8.99
C ARG A 99 -16.42 6.85 -10.00
N GLY A 100 -16.83 5.59 -9.90
CA GLY A 100 -16.48 4.50 -10.81
C GLY A 100 -15.12 3.85 -10.56
N ALA A 101 -14.44 4.17 -9.46
CA ALA A 101 -13.22 3.49 -9.06
C ALA A 101 -13.51 2.04 -8.61
N LYS A 102 -12.53 1.17 -8.78
CA LYS A 102 -12.58 -0.17 -8.20
C LYS A 102 -12.32 -0.13 -6.71
N THR A 103 -13.02 -0.98 -5.97
CA THR A 103 -12.95 -1.01 -4.51
C THR A 103 -12.52 -2.37 -3.99
N VAL A 104 -11.63 -2.37 -3.01
CA VAL A 104 -11.20 -3.56 -2.26
C VAL A 104 -11.51 -3.31 -0.80
N PHE A 105 -12.11 -4.29 -0.14
CA PHE A 105 -12.37 -4.27 1.30
C PHE A 105 -11.53 -5.33 1.99
N PHE A 106 -10.76 -4.94 2.98
CA PHE A 106 -9.95 -5.85 3.79
C PHE A 106 -10.43 -5.84 5.24
N ALA A 107 -10.69 -7.04 5.79
CA ALA A 107 -11.04 -7.20 7.21
C ALA A 107 -10.48 -8.51 7.80
N CYS A 108 -10.38 -8.55 9.13
CA CYS A 108 -9.96 -9.75 9.89
C CYS A 108 -11.15 -10.44 10.58
N VAL A 109 -12.35 -10.10 10.18
CA VAL A 109 -13.61 -10.71 10.62
C VAL A 109 -14.31 -11.36 9.42
N PRO A 110 -15.14 -12.39 9.64
CA PRO A 110 -15.86 -13.07 8.56
C PRO A 110 -16.91 -12.15 7.92
N VAL A 111 -17.31 -12.48 6.69
CA VAL A 111 -18.29 -11.69 5.93
C VAL A 111 -19.68 -11.72 6.57
N GLU A 112 -19.99 -12.79 7.32
CA GLU A 112 -21.24 -12.97 8.04
C GLU A 112 -21.40 -11.97 9.20
N GLU A 113 -20.28 -11.51 9.78
CA GLU A 113 -20.31 -10.49 10.83
C GLU A 113 -20.42 -9.08 10.27
N VAL A 114 -19.68 -8.81 9.19
CA VAL A 114 -19.70 -7.49 8.54
C VAL A 114 -19.68 -7.68 7.03
N ALA A 115 -20.84 -7.53 6.42
CA ALA A 115 -20.96 -7.51 4.97
C ALA A 115 -20.35 -6.22 4.39
N ASP A 116 -19.83 -6.32 3.17
CA ASP A 116 -19.35 -5.17 2.40
C ASP A 116 -19.93 -5.17 0.98
N GLY A 117 -19.78 -4.07 0.29
CA GLY A 117 -20.22 -3.93 -1.09
C GLY A 117 -19.06 -3.63 -2.05
N ALA A 118 -17.82 -3.99 -1.69
CA ALA A 118 -16.64 -3.77 -2.54
C ALA A 118 -16.63 -4.73 -3.74
N ASP A 119 -15.88 -4.36 -4.79
CA ASP A 119 -15.68 -5.24 -5.95
C ASP A 119 -14.87 -6.49 -5.56
N VAL A 120 -13.97 -6.36 -4.58
CA VAL A 120 -13.17 -7.46 -4.04
C VAL A 120 -13.19 -7.39 -2.51
N SER A 121 -13.51 -8.51 -1.86
CA SER A 121 -13.46 -8.66 -0.40
C SER A 121 -12.32 -9.61 -0.02
N ILE A 122 -11.41 -9.15 0.83
CA ILE A 122 -10.30 -9.94 1.37
C ILE A 122 -10.52 -10.13 2.86
N ARG A 123 -10.67 -11.38 3.29
CA ARG A 123 -10.91 -11.73 4.68
C ARG A 123 -9.78 -12.60 5.20
N VAL A 124 -9.08 -12.14 6.24
CA VAL A 124 -8.00 -12.87 6.90
C VAL A 124 -8.36 -13.06 8.36
N LEU A 125 -8.93 -14.21 8.69
CA LEU A 125 -9.43 -14.48 10.03
C LEU A 125 -8.26 -14.77 10.97
N THR A 126 -7.92 -13.82 11.83
CA THR A 126 -6.80 -13.91 12.78
C THR A 126 -7.21 -14.47 14.15
N GLY A 127 -8.50 -14.57 14.39
CA GLY A 127 -9.04 -14.94 15.71
C GLY A 127 -8.75 -13.89 16.79
N PRO A 128 -9.04 -14.20 18.07
CA PRO A 128 -8.92 -13.24 19.17
C PRO A 128 -7.46 -12.81 19.39
N GLU A 129 -7.27 -11.55 19.72
CA GLU A 129 -5.95 -10.99 20.03
C GLU A 129 -5.45 -11.39 21.42
N VAL A 130 -4.13 -11.42 21.63
CA VAL A 130 -3.53 -11.67 22.96
C VAL A 130 -3.97 -10.62 23.98
N VAL A 131 -4.07 -9.36 23.57
CA VAL A 131 -4.77 -8.32 24.30
C VAL A 131 -6.09 -8.08 23.58
N SER A 132 -7.19 -8.55 24.17
CA SER A 132 -8.52 -8.51 23.56
C SER A 132 -8.87 -7.11 23.05
N GLY A 133 -9.33 -7.03 21.81
CA GLY A 133 -9.69 -5.77 21.15
C GLY A 133 -8.51 -4.97 20.57
N SER A 134 -7.26 -5.35 20.86
CA SER A 134 -6.08 -4.61 20.32
C SER A 134 -5.65 -5.14 18.95
N THR A 135 -6.37 -4.77 17.90
CA THR A 135 -6.18 -5.26 16.52
C THR A 135 -4.87 -4.79 15.85
N ARG A 136 -4.03 -4.03 16.54
CA ARG A 136 -2.67 -3.70 16.09
C ARG A 136 -1.70 -4.89 16.11
N LEU A 137 -2.06 -6.02 16.73
CA LEU A 137 -1.21 -7.19 16.96
C LEU A 137 -1.31 -8.18 15.78
N LYS A 138 -2.02 -9.31 15.93
CA LYS A 138 -2.12 -10.33 14.86
C LYS A 138 -2.78 -9.76 13.60
N ALA A 139 -3.90 -9.07 13.77
CA ALA A 139 -4.60 -8.43 12.66
C ALA A 139 -3.71 -7.39 11.96
N GLY A 140 -2.94 -6.61 12.71
CA GLY A 140 -1.96 -5.67 12.16
C GLY A 140 -0.87 -6.37 11.33
N ILE A 141 -0.33 -7.49 11.83
CA ILE A 141 0.67 -8.29 11.09
C ILE A 141 0.06 -8.86 9.80
N ALA A 142 -1.13 -9.46 9.88
CA ALA A 142 -1.83 -9.97 8.71
C ALA A 142 -2.11 -8.88 7.67
N THR A 143 -2.57 -7.71 8.12
CA THR A 143 -2.76 -6.52 7.28
C THR A 143 -1.47 -6.17 6.54
N LYS A 144 -0.37 -6.01 7.27
CA LYS A 144 0.93 -5.67 6.67
C LYS A 144 1.36 -6.67 5.61
N MET A 145 1.20 -7.96 5.86
CA MET A 145 1.53 -9.02 4.90
C MET A 145 0.68 -8.92 3.62
N VAL A 146 -0.63 -8.70 3.76
CA VAL A 146 -1.54 -8.55 2.60
C VAL A 146 -1.19 -7.32 1.76
N LEU A 147 -0.96 -6.16 2.39
CA LEU A 147 -0.58 -4.95 1.66
C LEU A 147 0.73 -5.15 0.89
N ASN A 148 1.75 -5.72 1.52
CA ASN A 148 3.02 -6.03 0.85
C ASN A 148 2.85 -7.02 -0.32
N MET A 149 1.98 -8.03 -0.19
CA MET A 149 1.67 -8.93 -1.31
C MET A 149 1.01 -8.18 -2.46
N VAL A 150 0.05 -7.30 -2.16
CA VAL A 150 -0.68 -6.53 -3.19
C VAL A 150 0.26 -5.59 -3.94
N SER A 151 1.01 -4.75 -3.23
CA SER A 151 1.94 -3.80 -3.86
C SER A 151 3.07 -4.53 -4.60
N THR A 152 3.70 -5.53 -3.99
CA THR A 152 4.78 -6.30 -4.63
C THR A 152 4.30 -7.01 -5.89
N LEU A 153 3.17 -7.73 -5.84
CA LEU A 153 2.66 -8.43 -7.02
C LEU A 153 2.21 -7.47 -8.13
N ALA A 154 1.69 -6.30 -7.76
CA ALA A 154 1.36 -5.25 -8.73
C ALA A 154 2.63 -4.75 -9.44
N MET A 155 3.70 -4.49 -8.70
CA MET A 155 4.98 -4.03 -9.26
C MET A 155 5.68 -5.13 -10.07
N VAL A 156 5.62 -6.39 -9.63
CA VAL A 156 6.10 -7.54 -10.43
C VAL A 156 5.38 -7.61 -11.79
N ARG A 157 4.05 -7.45 -11.81
CA ARG A 157 3.26 -7.42 -13.04
C ARG A 157 3.55 -6.22 -13.94
N LEU A 158 4.05 -5.13 -13.37
CA LEU A 158 4.51 -3.94 -14.12
C LEU A 158 5.95 -4.10 -14.64
N GLY A 159 6.61 -5.24 -14.40
CA GLY A 159 7.98 -5.48 -14.85
C GLY A 159 9.05 -4.79 -14.00
N LYS A 160 8.71 -4.38 -12.77
CA LYS A 160 9.61 -3.66 -11.87
C LYS A 160 10.63 -4.56 -11.14
N VAL A 161 10.70 -5.83 -11.52
CA VAL A 161 11.65 -6.81 -10.96
C VAL A 161 12.20 -7.71 -12.06
N TYR A 162 13.38 -8.26 -11.85
CA TYR A 162 13.97 -9.30 -12.68
C TYR A 162 14.26 -10.54 -11.81
N GLY A 163 13.46 -11.60 -12.01
CA GLY A 163 13.42 -12.72 -11.06
C GLY A 163 13.01 -12.23 -9.67
N ASN A 164 13.90 -12.34 -8.69
CA ASN A 164 13.73 -11.78 -7.34
C ASN A 164 14.61 -10.55 -7.08
N LEU A 165 15.17 -9.94 -8.14
CA LEU A 165 16.06 -8.81 -8.02
C LEU A 165 15.29 -7.50 -8.12
N MET A 166 15.61 -6.57 -7.21
CA MET A 166 15.17 -5.18 -7.22
C MET A 166 16.00 -4.41 -8.24
N VAL A 167 15.51 -4.31 -9.48
CA VAL A 167 16.28 -3.73 -10.61
C VAL A 167 16.07 -2.22 -10.75
N ASP A 168 14.91 -1.70 -10.39
CA ASP A 168 14.57 -0.28 -10.43
C ASP A 168 15.04 0.42 -9.13
N VAL A 169 16.33 0.38 -8.85
CA VAL A 169 16.92 1.04 -7.68
C VAL A 169 17.59 2.34 -8.07
N ASN A 170 17.38 3.41 -7.29
CA ASN A 170 18.12 4.66 -7.48
C ASN A 170 19.60 4.46 -7.11
N ALA A 171 20.44 4.22 -8.11
CA ALA A 171 21.86 3.97 -7.92
C ALA A 171 22.65 5.19 -7.38
N ARG A 172 22.11 6.40 -7.55
CA ARG A 172 22.79 7.67 -7.20
C ARG A 172 22.45 8.19 -5.79
N GLY A 173 21.53 7.54 -5.07
CA GLY A 173 21.01 8.06 -3.81
C GLY A 173 22.02 8.06 -2.64
N CYS A 174 22.84 7.03 -2.53
CA CYS A 174 23.92 6.91 -1.53
C CYS A 174 24.81 5.70 -1.83
N ALA A 175 25.98 5.61 -1.17
CA ALA A 175 26.96 4.52 -1.37
C ALA A 175 26.33 3.11 -1.22
N LYS A 176 25.40 2.92 -0.28
CA LYS A 176 24.68 1.66 -0.08
C LYS A 176 23.82 1.30 -1.30
N LEU A 177 23.14 2.28 -1.89
CA LEU A 177 22.29 2.05 -3.06
C LEU A 177 23.12 1.80 -4.32
N THR A 178 24.23 2.54 -4.50
CA THR A 178 25.19 2.29 -5.57
C THR A 178 25.77 0.88 -5.49
N ASP A 179 26.20 0.45 -4.30
CA ASP A 179 26.71 -0.93 -4.10
C ASP A 179 25.65 -1.98 -4.41
N ARG A 180 24.41 -1.75 -4.00
CA ARG A 180 23.28 -2.63 -4.32
C ARG A 180 23.04 -2.71 -5.83
N ALA A 181 23.05 -1.58 -6.53
CA ALA A 181 22.86 -1.53 -7.98
C ALA A 181 23.96 -2.35 -8.70
N ILE A 182 25.24 -2.16 -8.34
CA ILE A 182 26.35 -2.94 -8.89
C ILE A 182 26.16 -4.45 -8.66
N ARG A 183 25.80 -4.87 -7.45
CA ARG A 183 25.55 -6.29 -7.14
C ARG A 183 24.35 -6.86 -7.91
N THR A 184 23.28 -6.07 -8.04
CA THR A 184 22.09 -6.46 -8.79
C THR A 184 22.43 -6.62 -10.27
N THR A 185 23.16 -5.66 -10.87
CA THR A 185 23.63 -5.72 -12.26
C THR A 185 24.52 -6.94 -12.49
N ALA A 186 25.54 -7.17 -11.62
CA ALA A 186 26.41 -8.34 -11.72
C ALA A 186 25.62 -9.65 -11.69
N ARG A 187 24.65 -9.77 -10.78
CA ARG A 187 23.79 -10.97 -10.66
C ARG A 187 22.85 -11.17 -11.84
N ALA A 188 22.31 -10.09 -12.40
CA ALA A 188 21.41 -10.16 -13.53
C ALA A 188 22.12 -10.50 -14.86
N THR A 189 23.38 -10.06 -15.01
CA THR A 189 24.15 -10.19 -16.27
C THR A 189 25.20 -11.30 -16.24
N GLY A 190 25.57 -11.83 -15.07
CA GLY A 190 26.68 -12.75 -14.90
C GLY A 190 28.06 -12.09 -14.96
N LEU A 191 28.14 -10.78 -15.08
CA LEU A 191 29.41 -10.03 -15.10
C LEU A 191 30.07 -9.99 -13.71
N ASP A 192 31.38 -9.83 -13.69
CA ASP A 192 32.08 -9.50 -12.45
C ASP A 192 31.72 -8.08 -11.96
N ARG A 193 32.15 -7.77 -10.72
CA ARG A 193 31.80 -6.50 -10.08
C ARG A 193 32.32 -5.27 -10.82
N ALA A 194 33.54 -5.36 -11.40
CA ALA A 194 34.16 -4.24 -12.10
C ALA A 194 33.44 -3.96 -13.43
N ALA A 195 33.15 -5.01 -14.21
CA ALA A 195 32.41 -4.92 -15.45
C ALA A 195 30.95 -4.45 -15.22
N ALA A 196 30.30 -4.95 -14.16
CA ALA A 196 28.95 -4.52 -13.79
C ALA A 196 28.91 -3.03 -13.39
N LYS A 197 29.93 -2.55 -12.67
CA LYS A 197 30.07 -1.13 -12.34
C LYS A 197 30.23 -0.29 -13.60
N ALA A 198 31.15 -0.67 -14.49
CA ALA A 198 31.38 0.04 -15.75
C ALA A 198 30.14 0.03 -16.67
N LEU A 199 29.34 -1.04 -16.66
CA LEU A 199 28.07 -1.12 -17.40
C LEU A 199 27.05 -0.13 -16.83
N LEU A 200 26.92 -0.08 -15.51
CA LEU A 200 25.98 0.83 -14.83
C LEU A 200 26.34 2.31 -15.11
N GLU A 201 27.65 2.66 -15.04
CA GLU A 201 28.14 4.02 -15.32
C GLU A 201 27.93 4.47 -16.78
N ARG A 202 27.78 3.53 -17.72
CA ARG A 202 27.48 3.83 -19.14
C ARG A 202 25.98 3.94 -19.42
N ALA A 203 25.15 3.35 -18.58
CA ALA A 203 23.71 3.38 -18.74
C ALA A 203 23.06 4.64 -18.11
N ASP A 204 23.81 5.37 -17.33
CA ASP A 204 23.48 6.65 -16.70
C ASP A 204 23.78 7.84 -17.62
#